data_0535ed5748cd66ff324f5b2ef56a7a7f
#
_entry.id   0535ed5748cd66ff324f5b2ef56a7a7f
#
_cell.length_a   1.000
_cell.length_b   1.000
_cell.length_c   1.000
_cell.angle_alpha   90.00
_cell.angle_beta   90.00
_cell.angle_gamma   90.00
#
_symmetry.space_group_name_H-M   'P 1'
#
loop_
_entity.id
_entity.type
_entity.pdbx_description
1 polymer ?
#
loop_
_entity_poly.entity_id
_entity_poly.type
_entity_poly.pdbx_seq_one_letter_code
_entity_poly.pdbx_strand_id
1 'polypeptide(L)'
;QRLDPTVTIMQGINSFIKKNQKWIVFADGEDENTLKAAIAFKNSKLGIPILVGKKSKIKEQIKNIGYSENFDIEITNSKDEEKRKKYVNHLFKKLQREQGLLERDCDRMVRNDRVVWATSMVACGDADGAVTGNTRRFGASLEKIKQVVDVRKGEIMFGLNMVCLLYTSPSPRDLQG
;
A
#
# COMPACT_ATOMS: atom_id res chain seq x y z
N GLN A 1 36.38 -7.17 -4.69
CA GLN A 1 35.05 -7.78 -4.40
C GLN A 1 34.11 -7.38 -5.52
N ARG A 2 33.68 -8.34 -6.35
CA ARG A 2 32.59 -8.09 -7.32
C ARG A 2 31.31 -7.88 -6.50
N LEU A 3 30.74 -6.68 -6.57
CA LEU A 3 29.41 -6.43 -6.03
C LEU A 3 28.42 -7.39 -6.68
N ASP A 4 27.60 -8.05 -5.87
CA ASP A 4 26.52 -8.89 -6.35
C ASP A 4 25.64 -8.09 -7.35
N PRO A 5 25.38 -8.61 -8.55
CA PRO A 5 24.54 -7.92 -9.55
C PRO A 5 23.21 -7.42 -8.98
N THR A 6 22.64 -8.15 -8.03
CA THR A 6 21.40 -7.80 -7.31
C THR A 6 21.55 -6.48 -6.55
N VAL A 7 22.69 -6.29 -5.88
CA VAL A 7 22.97 -5.06 -5.12
C VAL A 7 23.04 -3.86 -6.05
N THR A 8 23.69 -4.01 -7.21
CA THR A 8 23.82 -2.95 -8.20
C THR A 8 22.46 -2.54 -8.78
N ILE A 9 21.60 -3.52 -9.11
CA ILE A 9 20.24 -3.26 -9.61
C ILE A 9 19.42 -2.54 -8.54
N MET A 10 19.45 -3.04 -7.30
CA MET A 10 18.70 -2.43 -6.18
C MET A 10 19.19 -1.02 -5.86
N GLN A 11 20.50 -0.75 -5.96
CA GLN A 11 21.04 0.60 -5.81
C GLN A 11 20.53 1.56 -6.90
N GLY A 12 20.47 1.09 -8.16
CA GLY A 12 19.91 1.84 -9.27
C GLY A 12 18.43 2.20 -9.05
N ILE A 13 17.61 1.21 -8.68
CA ILE A 13 16.19 1.38 -8.35
C ILE A 13 16.02 2.37 -7.18
N ASN A 14 16.76 2.19 -6.10
CA ASN A 14 16.67 3.07 -4.92
C ASN A 14 17.07 4.51 -5.26
N SER A 15 18.09 4.69 -6.09
CA SER A 15 18.53 6.03 -6.54
C SER A 15 17.47 6.73 -7.40
N PHE A 16 16.80 5.98 -8.27
CA PHE A 16 15.69 6.49 -9.08
C PHE A 16 14.49 6.87 -8.22
N ILE A 17 14.08 6.00 -7.28
CA ILE A 17 12.94 6.23 -6.37
C ILE A 17 13.19 7.47 -5.50
N LYS A 18 14.39 7.62 -4.93
CA LYS A 18 14.74 8.78 -4.09
C LYS A 18 14.65 10.13 -4.82
N LYS A 19 14.88 10.13 -6.13
CA LYS A 19 14.72 11.33 -6.96
C LYS A 19 13.26 11.60 -7.35
N ASN A 20 12.42 10.56 -7.38
CA ASN A 20 11.04 10.60 -7.84
C ASN A 20 10.11 10.07 -6.77
N GLN A 21 10.13 10.69 -5.58
CA GLN A 21 9.29 10.24 -4.46
C GLN A 21 7.80 10.26 -4.82
N LYS A 22 7.12 9.16 -4.47
CA LYS A 22 5.70 8.94 -4.72
C LYS A 22 4.92 8.84 -3.42
N TRP A 23 3.65 9.22 -3.48
CA TRP A 23 2.70 9.07 -2.39
C TRP A 23 2.18 7.65 -2.34
N ILE A 24 2.51 6.92 -1.28
CA ILE A 24 2.10 5.51 -1.12
C ILE A 24 1.21 5.38 0.08
N VAL A 25 -0.03 4.91 -0.14
CA VAL A 25 -1.00 4.70 0.93
C VAL A 25 -0.91 3.28 1.48
N PHE A 26 -0.78 3.16 2.80
CA PHE A 26 -0.75 1.91 3.55
C PHE A 26 -2.12 1.65 4.16
N ALA A 27 -2.87 0.68 3.62
CA ALA A 27 -4.25 0.41 4.01
C ALA A 27 -4.38 -0.09 5.45
N ASP A 28 -3.40 -0.87 5.93
CA ASP A 28 -3.40 -1.47 7.28
C ASP A 28 -2.62 -0.62 8.30
N GLY A 29 -2.78 0.71 8.28
CA GLY A 29 -1.97 1.66 9.08
C GLY A 29 -2.11 1.52 10.60
N GLU A 30 -3.10 0.78 11.11
CA GLU A 30 -3.24 0.46 12.53
C GLU A 30 -2.45 -0.81 12.93
N ASP A 31 -1.92 -1.55 11.96
CA ASP A 31 -1.09 -2.73 12.22
C ASP A 31 0.36 -2.34 12.51
N GLU A 32 0.97 -2.96 13.51
CA GLU A 32 2.31 -2.62 13.98
C GLU A 32 3.38 -2.84 12.89
N ASN A 33 3.31 -3.95 12.15
CA ASN A 33 4.29 -4.27 11.12
C ASN A 33 4.17 -3.31 9.93
N THR A 34 2.94 -2.99 9.53
CA THR A 34 2.65 -2.00 8.48
C THR A 34 3.16 -0.63 8.88
N LEU A 35 2.96 -0.24 10.14
CA LEU A 35 3.44 1.03 10.67
C LEU A 35 4.97 1.10 10.68
N LYS A 36 5.65 0.05 11.16
CA LYS A 36 7.13 -0.05 11.11
C LYS A 36 7.65 0.03 9.67
N ALA A 37 6.97 -0.64 8.73
CA ALA A 37 7.34 -0.59 7.32
C ALA A 37 7.16 0.82 6.73
N ALA A 38 6.07 1.52 7.04
CA ALA A 38 5.83 2.89 6.59
C ALA A 38 6.86 3.87 7.17
N ILE A 39 7.24 3.71 8.43
CA ILE A 39 8.30 4.50 9.07
C ILE A 39 9.65 4.25 8.39
N ALA A 40 10.02 2.98 8.18
CA ALA A 40 11.25 2.61 7.49
C ALA A 40 11.27 3.14 6.04
N PHE A 41 10.15 3.08 5.34
CA PHE A 41 9.96 3.61 3.98
C PHE A 41 10.23 5.13 3.93
N LYS A 42 9.67 5.90 4.88
CA LYS A 42 9.91 7.33 5.01
C LYS A 42 11.38 7.64 5.33
N ASN A 43 11.93 6.98 6.35
CA ASN A 43 13.31 7.21 6.80
C ASN A 43 14.34 6.89 5.70
N SER A 44 14.05 5.88 4.88
CA SER A 44 14.88 5.51 3.74
C SER A 44 14.69 6.42 2.52
N LYS A 45 13.81 7.42 2.61
CA LYS A 45 13.47 8.37 1.53
C LYS A 45 12.99 7.67 0.25
N LEU A 46 12.28 6.56 0.40
CA LEU A 46 11.74 5.80 -0.75
C LEU A 46 10.42 6.39 -1.26
N GLY A 47 9.75 7.23 -0.47
CA GLY A 47 8.52 7.91 -0.83
C GLY A 47 7.85 8.56 0.37
N ILE A 48 6.65 9.05 0.16
CA ILE A 48 5.83 9.73 1.17
C ILE A 48 4.71 8.78 1.58
N PRO A 49 4.77 8.18 2.79
CA PRO A 49 3.73 7.26 3.24
C PRO A 49 2.50 8.00 3.73
N ILE A 50 1.31 7.46 3.43
CA ILE A 50 0.02 7.86 3.99
C ILE A 50 -0.56 6.64 4.72
N LEU A 51 -0.98 6.79 5.97
CA LEU A 51 -1.55 5.72 6.77
C LEU A 51 -3.07 5.79 6.81
N VAL A 52 -3.75 4.68 6.53
CA VAL A 52 -5.21 4.59 6.70
C VAL A 52 -5.53 4.01 8.07
N GLY A 53 -6.27 4.77 8.88
CA GLY A 53 -6.70 4.29 10.18
C GLY A 53 -7.12 5.39 11.15
N LYS A 54 -7.46 5.01 12.37
CA LYS A 54 -7.84 5.94 13.43
C LYS A 54 -6.59 6.65 13.97
N LYS A 55 -6.57 7.98 13.89
CA LYS A 55 -5.44 8.81 14.31
C LYS A 55 -4.99 8.52 15.76
N SER A 56 -5.93 8.30 16.68
CA SER A 56 -5.62 7.96 18.08
C SER A 56 -4.87 6.65 18.19
N LYS A 57 -5.35 5.59 17.52
CA LYS A 57 -4.71 4.27 17.55
C LYS A 57 -3.32 4.27 16.92
N ILE A 58 -3.17 4.95 15.78
CA ILE A 58 -1.88 5.04 15.08
C ILE A 58 -0.87 5.79 15.96
N LYS A 59 -1.27 6.90 16.59
CA LYS A 59 -0.39 7.65 17.50
C LYS A 59 0.03 6.82 18.73
N GLU A 60 -0.90 6.07 19.30
CA GLU A 60 -0.60 5.15 20.40
C GLU A 60 0.42 4.07 19.97
N GLN A 61 0.23 3.47 18.80
CA GLN A 61 1.17 2.49 18.25
C GLN A 61 2.55 3.09 17.97
N ILE A 62 2.62 4.30 17.42
CA ILE A 62 3.88 5.01 17.19
C ILE A 62 4.65 5.16 18.50
N LYS A 63 3.96 5.56 19.59
CA LYS A 63 4.54 5.67 20.91
C LYS A 63 5.03 4.34 21.47
N ASN A 64 4.24 3.28 21.32
CA ASN A 64 4.60 1.94 21.76
C ASN A 64 5.85 1.39 21.07
N ILE A 65 6.07 1.77 19.81
CA ILE A 65 7.26 1.40 19.02
C ILE A 65 8.49 2.25 19.42
N GLY A 66 8.31 3.30 20.26
CA GLY A 66 9.41 4.16 20.74
C GLY A 66 9.69 5.38 19.85
N TYR A 67 8.77 5.73 18.95
CA TYR A 67 8.86 6.96 18.18
C TYR A 67 8.08 8.11 18.84
N SER A 68 8.47 9.36 18.53
CA SER A 68 7.74 10.55 18.98
C SER A 68 6.31 10.57 18.42
N GLU A 69 5.33 10.97 19.22
CA GLU A 69 3.92 11.14 18.79
C GLU A 69 3.74 12.14 17.63
N ASN A 70 4.71 13.05 17.46
CA ASN A 70 4.75 14.03 16.38
C ASN A 70 5.50 13.55 15.14
N PHE A 71 5.67 12.24 14.99
CA PHE A 71 6.25 11.70 13.77
C PHE A 71 5.37 12.09 12.57
N ASP A 72 5.95 12.91 11.69
CA ASP A 72 5.25 13.54 10.57
C ASP A 72 4.91 12.51 9.47
N ILE A 73 3.80 11.80 9.64
CA ILE A 73 3.17 10.95 8.60
C ILE A 73 1.72 11.36 8.46
N GLU A 74 1.27 11.53 7.23
CA GLU A 74 -0.15 11.81 6.94
C GLU A 74 -1.01 10.60 7.35
N ILE A 75 -2.07 10.87 8.11
CA ILE A 75 -3.04 9.86 8.53
C ILE A 75 -4.40 10.25 7.98
N THR A 76 -5.02 9.35 7.24
CA THR A 76 -6.35 9.53 6.64
C THR A 76 -7.34 8.46 7.13
N ASN A 77 -8.61 8.77 7.11
CA ASN A 77 -9.68 7.82 7.41
C ASN A 77 -11.02 8.29 6.84
N SER A 78 -12.03 7.42 6.93
CA SER A 78 -13.38 7.67 6.40
C SER A 78 -14.19 8.78 7.11
N LYS A 79 -13.62 9.45 8.12
CA LYS A 79 -14.23 10.64 8.75
C LYS A 79 -14.01 11.91 7.94
N ASP A 80 -13.06 11.92 7.02
CA ASP A 80 -12.88 13.01 6.06
C ASP A 80 -14.04 12.97 5.06
N GLU A 81 -15.01 13.86 5.26
CA GLU A 81 -16.25 13.87 4.48
C GLU A 81 -16.02 14.29 3.03
N GLU A 82 -15.10 15.18 2.76
CA GLU A 82 -14.80 15.64 1.42
C GLU A 82 -14.19 14.52 0.59
N LYS A 83 -13.13 13.91 1.09
CA LYS A 83 -12.51 12.74 0.44
C LYS A 83 -13.52 11.58 0.30
N ARG A 84 -14.31 11.33 1.35
CA ARG A 84 -15.33 10.26 1.32
C ARG A 84 -16.34 10.47 0.21
N LYS A 85 -16.91 11.66 0.07
CA LYS A 85 -17.87 11.99 -1.01
C LYS A 85 -17.23 11.80 -2.39
N LYS A 86 -15.99 12.24 -2.58
CA LYS A 86 -15.23 12.05 -3.81
C LYS A 86 -15.10 10.56 -4.16
N TYR A 87 -14.72 9.71 -3.19
CA TYR A 87 -14.51 8.27 -3.40
C TYR A 87 -15.83 7.51 -3.60
N VAL A 88 -16.87 7.86 -2.85
CA VAL A 88 -18.20 7.29 -3.03
C VAL A 88 -18.73 7.59 -4.44
N ASN A 89 -18.60 8.82 -4.91
CA ASN A 89 -19.03 9.19 -6.24
C ASN A 89 -18.26 8.45 -7.35
N HIS A 90 -16.93 8.27 -7.18
CA HIS A 90 -16.13 7.47 -8.09
C HIS A 90 -16.62 6.01 -8.15
N LEU A 91 -16.78 5.40 -6.96
CA LEU A 91 -17.23 4.02 -6.85
C LEU A 91 -18.65 3.80 -7.36
N PHE A 92 -19.56 4.72 -7.07
CA PHE A 92 -20.96 4.67 -7.53
C PHE A 92 -21.06 4.73 -9.04
N LYS A 93 -20.35 5.65 -9.70
CA LYS A 93 -20.35 5.76 -11.17
C LYS A 93 -19.95 4.45 -11.86
N LYS A 94 -19.05 3.69 -11.24
CA LYS A 94 -18.60 2.41 -11.75
C LYS A 94 -19.59 1.29 -11.41
N LEU A 95 -19.86 1.06 -10.14
CA LEU A 95 -20.58 -0.12 -9.66
C LEU A 95 -22.09 -0.06 -9.91
N GLN A 96 -22.68 1.14 -10.07
CA GLN A 96 -24.06 1.26 -10.49
C GLN A 96 -24.32 0.58 -11.82
N ARG A 97 -23.41 0.75 -12.78
CA ARG A 97 -23.54 0.17 -14.12
C ARG A 97 -23.22 -1.32 -14.16
N GLU A 98 -22.22 -1.75 -13.40
CA GLU A 98 -21.73 -3.13 -13.41
C GLU A 98 -22.52 -4.07 -12.50
N GLN A 99 -22.96 -3.59 -11.36
CA GLN A 99 -23.54 -4.42 -10.28
C GLN A 99 -24.88 -3.88 -9.76
N GLY A 100 -25.38 -2.76 -10.27
CA GLY A 100 -26.62 -2.17 -9.80
C GLY A 100 -26.59 -1.65 -8.36
N LEU A 101 -25.39 -1.38 -7.81
CA LEU A 101 -25.24 -0.92 -6.43
C LEU A 101 -25.79 0.50 -6.25
N LEU A 102 -26.38 0.76 -5.08
CA LEU A 102 -26.85 2.07 -4.69
C LEU A 102 -25.72 2.89 -4.05
N GLU A 103 -25.85 4.21 -4.09
CA GLU A 103 -24.87 5.13 -3.49
C GLU A 103 -24.61 4.82 -2.01
N ARG A 104 -25.67 4.47 -1.24
CA ARG A 104 -25.55 4.06 0.17
C ARG A 104 -24.66 2.82 0.37
N ASP A 105 -24.65 1.90 -0.59
CA ASP A 105 -23.84 0.69 -0.51
C ASP A 105 -22.38 1.03 -0.78
N CYS A 106 -22.13 1.92 -1.75
CA CYS A 106 -20.81 2.47 -2.01
C CYS A 106 -20.25 3.27 -0.80
N ASP A 107 -21.09 4.10 -0.15
CA ASP A 107 -20.69 4.82 1.07
C ASP A 107 -20.32 3.84 2.19
N ARG A 108 -21.09 2.76 2.36
CA ARG A 108 -20.78 1.72 3.33
C ARG A 108 -19.45 1.03 3.02
N MET A 109 -19.16 0.73 1.76
CA MET A 109 -17.89 0.13 1.35
C MET A 109 -16.70 1.06 1.63
N VAL A 110 -16.79 2.31 1.21
CA VAL A 110 -15.73 3.32 1.42
C VAL A 110 -15.50 3.57 2.91
N ARG A 111 -16.56 3.57 3.72
CA ARG A 111 -16.50 3.85 5.16
C ARG A 111 -15.92 2.70 5.97
N ASN A 112 -16.25 1.47 5.61
CA ASN A 112 -15.95 0.30 6.43
C ASN A 112 -14.75 -0.52 5.94
N ASP A 113 -14.27 -0.29 4.72
CA ASP A 113 -13.17 -1.06 4.16
C ASP A 113 -11.96 -0.19 3.84
N ARG A 114 -10.87 -0.43 4.59
CA ARG A 114 -9.60 0.29 4.44
C ARG A 114 -8.93 0.05 3.09
N VAL A 115 -9.13 -1.14 2.51
CA VAL A 115 -8.59 -1.46 1.17
C VAL A 115 -9.34 -0.65 0.12
N VAL A 116 -10.68 -0.58 0.22
CA VAL A 116 -11.51 0.25 -0.67
C VAL A 116 -11.12 1.73 -0.54
N TRP A 117 -10.93 2.23 0.68
CA TRP A 117 -10.48 3.60 0.92
C TRP A 117 -9.13 3.88 0.25
N ALA A 118 -8.11 3.04 0.55
CA ALA A 118 -6.76 3.20 0.00
C ALA A 118 -6.73 3.12 -1.54
N THR A 119 -7.47 2.16 -2.10
CA THR A 119 -7.55 1.99 -3.56
C THR A 119 -8.28 3.15 -4.22
N SER A 120 -9.32 3.70 -3.57
CA SER A 120 -10.03 4.90 -4.06
C SER A 120 -9.12 6.14 -4.05
N MET A 121 -8.21 6.28 -3.10
CA MET A 121 -7.19 7.34 -3.11
C MET A 121 -6.35 7.26 -4.37
N VAL A 122 -5.90 6.06 -4.74
CA VAL A 122 -5.12 5.86 -5.97
C VAL A 122 -5.97 6.14 -7.22
N ALA A 123 -7.18 5.60 -7.26
CA ALA A 123 -8.09 5.79 -8.40
C ALA A 123 -8.46 7.26 -8.64
N CYS A 124 -8.56 8.05 -7.57
CA CYS A 124 -8.90 9.48 -7.62
C CYS A 124 -7.67 10.41 -7.70
N GLY A 125 -6.45 9.87 -7.75
CA GLY A 125 -5.20 10.63 -7.88
C GLY A 125 -4.70 11.29 -6.59
N ASP A 126 -5.21 10.87 -5.42
CA ASP A 126 -4.77 11.37 -4.11
C ASP A 126 -3.56 10.58 -3.57
N ALA A 127 -3.19 9.48 -4.24
CA ALA A 127 -1.97 8.72 -4.02
C ALA A 127 -1.51 8.05 -5.33
N ASP A 128 -0.22 7.74 -5.43
CA ASP A 128 0.37 7.10 -6.62
C ASP A 128 0.29 5.56 -6.56
N GLY A 129 0.20 5.00 -5.36
CA GLY A 129 0.12 3.56 -5.16
C GLY A 129 -0.38 3.18 -3.78
N ALA A 130 -0.76 1.91 -3.61
CA ALA A 130 -1.28 1.38 -2.36
C ALA A 130 -0.57 0.09 -1.94
N VAL A 131 -0.33 -0.05 -0.63
CA VAL A 131 0.16 -1.26 0.01
C VAL A 131 -0.94 -1.84 0.89
N THR A 132 -1.28 -3.10 0.67
CA THR A 132 -2.31 -3.82 1.43
C THR A 132 -1.99 -5.32 1.51
N GLY A 133 -2.75 -6.06 2.30
CA GLY A 133 -2.67 -7.52 2.37
C GLY A 133 -1.94 -8.07 3.60
N ASN A 134 -1.51 -7.21 4.54
CA ASN A 134 -0.87 -7.68 5.77
C ASN A 134 -1.89 -8.29 6.75
N THR A 135 -3.11 -7.76 6.80
CA THR A 135 -4.17 -8.22 7.72
C THR A 135 -5.26 -9.06 7.04
N ARG A 136 -5.16 -9.28 5.73
CA ARG A 136 -6.17 -9.99 4.93
C ARG A 136 -5.52 -10.93 3.93
N ARG A 137 -6.28 -11.99 3.52
CA ARG A 137 -5.86 -12.88 2.45
C ARG A 137 -5.77 -12.12 1.12
N PHE A 138 -4.78 -12.47 0.30
CA PHE A 138 -4.53 -11.85 -1.00
C PHE A 138 -5.79 -11.78 -1.89
N GLY A 139 -6.52 -12.91 -2.03
CA GLY A 139 -7.72 -12.97 -2.88
C GLY A 139 -8.80 -11.98 -2.45
N ALA A 140 -9.04 -11.84 -1.14
CA ALA A 140 -10.03 -10.89 -0.61
C ALA A 140 -9.63 -9.43 -0.86
N SER A 141 -8.35 -9.11 -0.73
CA SER A 141 -7.84 -7.76 -1.04
C SER A 141 -7.93 -7.47 -2.55
N LEU A 142 -7.54 -8.43 -3.38
CA LEU A 142 -7.59 -8.29 -4.84
C LEU A 142 -9.02 -8.08 -5.35
N GLU A 143 -9.99 -8.80 -4.79
CA GLU A 143 -11.41 -8.62 -5.13
C GLU A 143 -11.87 -7.18 -4.85
N LYS A 144 -11.53 -6.63 -3.69
CA LYS A 144 -11.83 -5.24 -3.34
C LYS A 144 -11.15 -4.23 -4.25
N ILE A 145 -9.90 -4.47 -4.61
CA ILE A 145 -9.15 -3.63 -5.54
C ILE A 145 -9.85 -3.60 -6.91
N LYS A 146 -10.25 -4.75 -7.44
CA LYS A 146 -10.96 -4.85 -8.73
C LYS A 146 -12.31 -4.14 -8.74
N GLN A 147 -13.00 -4.06 -7.59
CA GLN A 147 -14.23 -3.31 -7.47
C GLN A 147 -14.01 -1.79 -7.63
N VAL A 148 -12.83 -1.28 -7.27
CA VAL A 148 -12.50 0.15 -7.30
C VAL A 148 -11.79 0.57 -8.57
N VAL A 149 -10.80 -0.22 -9.02
CA VAL A 149 -9.90 0.11 -10.15
C VAL A 149 -10.15 -0.84 -11.31
N ASP A 150 -10.25 -0.28 -12.51
CA ASP A 150 -10.30 -1.05 -13.75
C ASP A 150 -8.93 -1.22 -14.37
N VAL A 151 -8.80 -2.29 -15.15
CA VAL A 151 -7.69 -2.44 -16.08
C VAL A 151 -7.88 -1.45 -17.22
N ARG A 152 -6.83 -0.76 -17.64
CA ARG A 152 -6.89 0.14 -18.78
C ARG A 152 -7.34 -0.60 -20.04
N LYS A 153 -8.14 0.07 -20.88
CA LYS A 153 -8.66 -0.53 -22.11
C LYS A 153 -7.51 -1.01 -22.98
N GLY A 154 -7.54 -2.30 -23.35
CA GLY A 154 -6.51 -2.92 -24.16
C GLY A 154 -5.27 -3.45 -23.38
N GLU A 155 -5.24 -3.28 -22.07
CA GLU A 155 -4.17 -3.79 -21.20
C GLU A 155 -4.66 -4.99 -20.37
N ILE A 156 -3.73 -5.71 -19.78
CA ILE A 156 -3.98 -6.85 -18.90
C ILE A 156 -3.45 -6.56 -17.49
N MET A 157 -4.12 -7.11 -16.49
CA MET A 157 -3.58 -7.10 -15.12
C MET A 157 -2.53 -8.19 -14.99
N PHE A 158 -1.35 -7.83 -14.50
CA PHE A 158 -0.27 -8.78 -14.26
C PHE A 158 0.36 -8.57 -12.88
N GLY A 159 1.00 -9.62 -12.35
CA GLY A 159 1.80 -9.56 -11.13
C GLY A 159 3.29 -9.60 -11.49
N LEU A 160 4.08 -8.77 -10.82
CA LEU A 160 5.52 -8.76 -10.94
C LEU A 160 6.16 -9.11 -9.59
N ASN A 161 6.99 -10.16 -9.59
CA ASN A 161 7.78 -10.54 -8.43
C ASN A 161 9.27 -10.48 -8.79
N MET A 162 10.07 -9.84 -7.95
CA MET A 162 11.52 -9.89 -8.03
C MET A 162 12.04 -10.88 -6.98
N VAL A 163 12.61 -11.98 -7.43
CA VAL A 163 13.17 -13.02 -6.56
C VAL A 163 14.69 -12.91 -6.56
N CYS A 164 15.27 -12.65 -5.40
CA CYS A 164 16.72 -12.70 -5.19
C CYS A 164 17.11 -14.11 -4.74
N LEU A 165 17.93 -14.78 -5.55
CA LEU A 165 18.53 -16.05 -5.16
C LEU A 165 19.81 -15.73 -4.35
N LEU A 166 19.74 -15.93 -3.04
CA LEU A 166 20.95 -15.94 -2.21
C LEU A 166 21.68 -17.26 -2.49
N TYR A 167 22.80 -17.20 -3.19
CA TYR A 167 23.73 -18.30 -3.24
C TYR A 167 24.31 -18.44 -1.84
N THR A 168 23.80 -19.36 -1.06
CA THR A 168 24.55 -19.90 0.08
C THR A 168 25.71 -20.69 -0.51
N SER A 169 26.95 -20.37 -0.13
CA SER A 169 28.08 -21.23 -0.45
C SER A 169 27.74 -22.65 -0.01
N PRO A 170 28.05 -23.68 -0.84
CA PRO A 170 27.72 -25.04 -0.51
C PRO A 170 28.25 -25.36 0.88
N SER A 171 27.40 -25.95 1.71
CA SER A 171 27.78 -26.41 3.02
C SER A 171 28.94 -27.40 2.89
N PRO A 172 29.91 -27.43 3.82
CA PRO A 172 30.94 -28.46 3.80
C PRO A 172 30.42 -29.90 3.73
N ARG A 173 29.14 -30.13 4.05
CA ARG A 173 28.45 -31.43 3.88
C ARG A 173 28.08 -31.75 2.43
N ASP A 174 27.94 -30.74 1.56
CA ASP A 174 27.58 -30.94 0.16
C ASP A 174 28.81 -31.24 -0.71
N LEU A 175 30.01 -31.20 -0.12
CA LEU A 175 31.30 -31.51 -0.77
C LEU A 175 31.81 -32.92 -0.43
N GLN A 176 31.03 -33.77 0.27
CA GLN A 176 31.34 -35.14 0.60
C GLN A 176 30.41 -36.09 -0.16
N GLY A 177 30.44 -36.04 -1.50
CA GLY A 177 29.78 -36.96 -2.40
C GLY A 177 30.73 -37.44 -3.46
#